data_641308cd68220d2d4f6f7bced88c28cd
#
_entry.id   641308cd68220d2d4f6f7bced88c28cd
#
_cell.length_a   1.000
_cell.length_b   1.000
_cell.length_c   1.000
_cell.angle_alpha   90.00
_cell.angle_beta   90.00
_cell.angle_gamma   90.00
#
_symmetry.space_group_name_H-M   'P 1'
#
loop_
_entity.id
_entity.type
_entity.pdbx_description
1 polymer ?
#
loop_
_entity_poly.entity_id
_entity_poly.type
_entity_poly.pdbx_seq_one_letter_code
_entity_poly.pdbx_strand_id
1 'polypeptide(L)'
;MKNLKKWYINLSIQRKILYCTLGVALVVLLAASVSQYMSASSIVTEQTRKQSAGVVNELSVNLDHYFDMVRNSFEYIANNNTVQEELESDEPYKSDGTELYSYYSRSGQIRRLLLQGYTSIYMNDIQLYGYNGANHLLANNHEIHEKTAQISCELAEQAKGRCIYYNASEEGLMYMAKQIKDSLTMKPVGILRASIKLSYLKKMTITARDSLSAHIFLLDSDKNVLIESAENDATISDRSWIEKISGNTGDFLFTADGQGYDCVYQRSSDTGLTFVGMIPMSFLQKTA
;
A
#
# COMPACT_ATOMS: atom_id res chain seq x y z
N MET A 1 -11.25 -49.12 40.09
CA MET A 1 -10.83 -50.17 39.13
C MET A 1 -11.29 -51.61 39.55
N LYS A 2 -11.27 -52.00 40.82
CA LYS A 2 -11.68 -53.39 41.28
C LYS A 2 -13.15 -53.69 40.95
N ASN A 3 -14.09 -52.73 41.03
CA ASN A 3 -15.51 -53.00 40.80
C ASN A 3 -15.88 -53.16 39.30
N LEU A 4 -15.17 -52.45 38.38
CA LEU A 4 -15.33 -52.64 36.95
C LEU A 4 -14.88 -54.03 36.48
N LYS A 5 -13.78 -54.52 37.03
CA LYS A 5 -13.26 -55.84 36.70
C LYS A 5 -14.22 -56.94 37.13
N LYS A 6 -14.83 -56.85 38.35
CA LYS A 6 -15.85 -57.80 38.84
C LYS A 6 -17.13 -57.76 37.99
N TRP A 7 -17.57 -56.61 37.60
CA TRP A 7 -18.75 -56.43 36.75
C TRP A 7 -18.55 -57.10 35.38
N TYR A 8 -17.37 -56.88 34.73
CA TYR A 8 -17.03 -57.44 33.41
C TYR A 8 -16.92 -58.98 33.45
N ILE A 9 -16.41 -59.55 34.52
CA ILE A 9 -16.28 -61.02 34.68
C ILE A 9 -17.66 -61.65 34.67
N ASN A 10 -18.66 -61.11 35.30
CA ASN A 10 -20.02 -61.66 35.45
C ASN A 10 -20.95 -61.46 34.23
N LEU A 11 -20.47 -60.84 33.16
CA LEU A 11 -21.24 -60.70 31.94
C LEU A 11 -21.26 -61.95 31.07
N SER A 12 -22.38 -62.24 30.38
CA SER A 12 -22.45 -63.28 29.37
C SER A 12 -21.46 -62.99 28.20
N ILE A 13 -20.99 -64.10 27.59
CA ILE A 13 -20.02 -63.98 26.48
C ILE A 13 -20.50 -63.02 25.37
N GLN A 14 -21.80 -63.12 25.05
CA GLN A 14 -22.41 -62.24 24.03
C GLN A 14 -22.29 -60.76 24.41
N ARG A 15 -22.53 -60.37 25.67
CA ARG A 15 -22.39 -58.99 26.14
C ARG A 15 -20.94 -58.54 26.19
N LYS A 16 -20.00 -59.43 26.50
CA LYS A 16 -18.56 -59.12 26.44
C LYS A 16 -18.11 -58.80 25.04
N ILE A 17 -18.53 -59.55 24.03
CA ILE A 17 -18.23 -59.35 22.63
C ILE A 17 -18.86 -57.99 22.19
N LEU A 18 -20.13 -57.75 22.56
CA LEU A 18 -20.83 -56.51 22.23
C LEU A 18 -20.09 -55.26 22.79
N TYR A 19 -19.68 -55.28 24.06
CA TYR A 19 -18.95 -54.15 24.65
C TYR A 19 -17.55 -53.97 24.07
N CYS A 20 -16.85 -55.04 23.72
CA CYS A 20 -15.57 -54.95 23.04
C CYS A 20 -15.70 -54.35 21.63
N THR A 21 -16.67 -54.82 20.83
CA THR A 21 -16.90 -54.27 19.48
C THR A 21 -17.35 -52.83 19.52
N LEU A 22 -18.24 -52.46 20.46
CA LEU A 22 -18.67 -51.08 20.66
C LEU A 22 -17.51 -50.17 21.10
N GLY A 23 -16.65 -50.65 21.99
CA GLY A 23 -15.45 -49.96 22.43
C GLY A 23 -14.46 -49.69 21.29
N VAL A 24 -14.18 -50.70 20.46
CA VAL A 24 -13.33 -50.57 19.30
C VAL A 24 -13.94 -49.60 18.28
N ALA A 25 -15.24 -49.72 17.99
CA ALA A 25 -15.93 -48.82 17.08
C ALA A 25 -15.88 -47.35 17.57
N LEU A 26 -16.05 -47.15 18.89
CA LEU A 26 -15.97 -45.77 19.47
C LEU A 26 -14.56 -45.21 19.34
N VAL A 27 -13.51 -45.96 19.58
CA VAL A 27 -12.11 -45.55 19.43
C VAL A 27 -11.81 -45.20 17.97
N VAL A 28 -12.26 -46.02 17.02
CA VAL A 28 -12.08 -45.76 15.59
C VAL A 28 -12.81 -44.48 15.14
N LEU A 29 -14.06 -44.29 15.61
CA LEU A 29 -14.82 -43.07 15.31
C LEU A 29 -14.16 -41.83 15.90
N LEU A 30 -13.67 -41.89 17.13
CA LEU A 30 -12.95 -40.75 17.73
C LEU A 30 -11.65 -40.44 16.98
N ALA A 31 -10.88 -41.45 16.62
CA ALA A 31 -9.65 -41.27 15.85
C ALA A 31 -9.93 -40.66 14.46
N ALA A 32 -10.97 -41.14 13.77
CA ALA A 32 -11.41 -40.58 12.48
C ALA A 32 -11.87 -39.13 12.61
N SER A 33 -12.67 -38.82 13.65
CA SER A 33 -13.16 -37.46 13.88
C SER A 33 -12.01 -36.49 14.18
N VAL A 34 -11.03 -36.87 14.99
CA VAL A 34 -9.84 -36.05 15.27
C VAL A 34 -9.02 -35.84 13.99
N SER A 35 -8.80 -36.91 13.21
CA SER A 35 -8.06 -36.80 11.94
C SER A 35 -8.76 -35.89 10.93
N GLN A 36 -10.09 -36.00 10.79
CA GLN A 36 -10.89 -35.12 9.91
C GLN A 36 -10.86 -33.70 10.38
N TYR A 37 -10.98 -33.44 11.67
CA TYR A 37 -10.89 -32.08 12.23
C TYR A 37 -9.52 -31.44 11.95
N MET A 38 -8.43 -32.17 12.19
CA MET A 38 -7.08 -31.68 11.92
C MET A 38 -6.87 -31.38 10.42
N SER A 39 -7.36 -32.24 9.54
CA SER A 39 -7.26 -32.06 8.11
C SER A 39 -8.11 -30.85 7.64
N ALA A 40 -9.35 -30.73 8.11
CA ALA A 40 -10.22 -29.61 7.79
C ALA A 40 -9.63 -28.28 8.28
N SER A 41 -9.16 -28.23 9.52
CA SER A 41 -8.52 -27.05 10.10
C SER A 41 -7.28 -26.61 9.30
N SER A 42 -6.43 -27.55 8.88
CA SER A 42 -5.25 -27.20 8.07
C SER A 42 -5.62 -26.65 6.68
N ILE A 43 -6.65 -27.22 6.03
CA ILE A 43 -7.13 -26.76 4.71
C ILE A 43 -7.71 -25.36 4.83
N VAL A 44 -8.54 -25.10 5.84
CA VAL A 44 -9.15 -23.77 6.04
C VAL A 44 -8.07 -22.72 6.34
N THR A 45 -7.11 -23.03 7.21
CA THR A 45 -5.99 -22.13 7.52
C THR A 45 -5.20 -21.77 6.26
N GLU A 46 -4.84 -22.78 5.44
CA GLU A 46 -4.10 -22.54 4.19
C GLU A 46 -4.92 -21.75 3.18
N GLN A 47 -6.22 -22.00 3.09
CA GLN A 47 -7.11 -21.24 2.19
C GLN A 47 -7.24 -19.79 2.64
N THR A 48 -7.43 -19.54 3.94
CA THR A 48 -7.50 -18.17 4.50
C THR A 48 -6.19 -17.44 4.27
N ARG A 49 -5.05 -18.10 4.42
CA ARG A 49 -3.73 -17.52 4.14
C ARG A 49 -3.58 -17.10 2.69
N LYS A 50 -3.97 -17.96 1.74
CA LYS A 50 -3.96 -17.62 0.29
C LYS A 50 -4.88 -16.47 -0.04
N GLN A 51 -6.06 -16.43 0.56
CA GLN A 51 -7.00 -15.32 0.39
C GLN A 51 -6.41 -14.01 0.92
N SER A 52 -5.78 -14.04 2.09
CA SER A 52 -5.12 -12.89 2.69
C SER A 52 -3.97 -12.36 1.81
N ALA A 53 -3.14 -13.25 1.28
CA ALA A 53 -2.10 -12.89 0.32
C ALA A 53 -2.70 -12.24 -0.93
N GLY A 54 -3.84 -12.76 -1.43
CA GLY A 54 -4.59 -12.17 -2.54
C GLY A 54 -5.03 -10.73 -2.27
N VAL A 55 -5.57 -10.45 -1.08
CA VAL A 55 -6.00 -9.09 -0.69
C VAL A 55 -4.81 -8.14 -0.60
N VAL A 56 -3.70 -8.54 0.00
CA VAL A 56 -2.49 -7.72 0.08
C VAL A 56 -1.91 -7.43 -1.31
N ASN A 57 -1.91 -8.43 -2.19
CA ASN A 57 -1.51 -8.24 -3.59
C ASN A 57 -2.44 -7.27 -4.33
N GLU A 58 -3.75 -7.37 -4.14
CA GLU A 58 -4.74 -6.45 -4.74
C GLU A 58 -4.51 -5.01 -4.29
N LEU A 59 -4.19 -4.78 -3.01
CA LEU A 59 -3.82 -3.45 -2.52
C LEU A 59 -2.59 -2.89 -3.26
N SER A 60 -1.57 -3.72 -3.46
CA SER A 60 -0.36 -3.32 -4.18
C SER A 60 -0.67 -2.96 -5.64
N VAL A 61 -1.46 -3.78 -6.32
CA VAL A 61 -1.88 -3.54 -7.72
C VAL A 61 -2.72 -2.26 -7.83
N ASN A 62 -3.65 -2.02 -6.91
CA ASN A 62 -4.47 -0.81 -6.91
C ASN A 62 -3.62 0.44 -6.67
N LEU A 63 -2.60 0.35 -5.82
CA LEU A 63 -1.64 1.42 -5.59
C LEU A 63 -0.83 1.71 -6.87
N ASP A 64 -0.31 0.67 -7.52
CA ASP A 64 0.45 0.81 -8.76
C ASP A 64 -0.39 1.47 -9.85
N HIS A 65 -1.64 1.04 -10.03
CA HIS A 65 -2.59 1.68 -10.94
C HIS A 65 -2.79 3.16 -10.65
N TYR A 66 -2.89 3.52 -9.38
CA TYR A 66 -3.03 4.90 -8.97
C TYR A 66 -1.80 5.74 -9.36
N PHE A 67 -0.60 5.24 -9.05
CA PHE A 67 0.63 5.95 -9.42
C PHE A 67 0.86 5.99 -10.92
N ASP A 68 0.43 4.98 -11.66
CA ASP A 68 0.44 4.99 -13.12
C ASP A 68 -0.45 6.08 -13.71
N MET A 69 -1.63 6.29 -13.15
CA MET A 69 -2.49 7.40 -13.59
C MET A 69 -1.82 8.76 -13.36
N VAL A 70 -1.19 8.96 -12.21
CA VAL A 70 -0.47 10.22 -11.92
C VAL A 70 0.72 10.38 -12.84
N ARG A 71 1.50 9.32 -13.07
CA ARG A 71 2.65 9.32 -13.99
C ARG A 71 2.22 9.64 -15.42
N ASN A 72 1.16 9.04 -15.92
CA ASN A 72 0.63 9.31 -17.25
C ASN A 72 0.14 10.75 -17.38
N SER A 73 -0.47 11.31 -16.33
CA SER A 73 -0.82 12.74 -16.29
C SER A 73 0.42 13.63 -16.34
N PHE A 74 1.50 13.25 -15.65
CA PHE A 74 2.77 13.97 -15.70
C PHE A 74 3.39 13.93 -17.09
N GLU A 75 3.38 12.77 -17.76
CA GLU A 75 3.87 12.64 -19.14
C GLU A 75 3.04 13.51 -20.10
N TYR A 76 1.72 13.50 -19.96
CA TYR A 76 0.83 14.31 -20.79
C TYR A 76 1.10 15.82 -20.60
N ILE A 77 1.26 16.28 -19.36
CA ILE A 77 1.56 17.69 -19.05
C ILE A 77 2.96 18.06 -19.55
N ALA A 78 3.97 17.24 -19.26
CA ALA A 78 5.36 17.49 -19.59
C ALA A 78 5.60 17.60 -21.11
N ASN A 79 4.89 16.79 -21.90
CA ASN A 79 5.03 16.76 -23.37
C ASN A 79 4.05 17.70 -24.10
N ASN A 80 3.28 18.50 -23.36
CA ASN A 80 2.36 19.44 -23.98
C ASN A 80 3.10 20.67 -24.55
N ASN A 81 2.83 21.04 -25.80
CA ASN A 81 3.52 22.15 -26.47
C ASN A 81 3.43 23.47 -25.69
N THR A 82 2.26 23.78 -25.11
CA THR A 82 2.09 25.03 -24.34
C THR A 82 2.98 25.02 -23.09
N VAL A 83 3.18 23.87 -22.45
CA VAL A 83 4.08 23.73 -21.30
C VAL A 83 5.53 23.84 -21.74
N GLN A 84 5.91 23.21 -22.85
CA GLN A 84 7.27 23.30 -23.40
C GLN A 84 7.60 24.75 -23.78
N GLU A 85 6.73 25.45 -24.53
CA GLU A 85 6.89 26.86 -24.88
C GLU A 85 7.04 27.76 -23.65
N GLU A 86 6.29 27.52 -22.57
CA GLU A 86 6.41 28.30 -21.34
C GLU A 86 7.76 28.06 -20.64
N LEU A 87 8.21 26.81 -20.59
CA LEU A 87 9.46 26.44 -19.92
C LEU A 87 10.71 26.81 -20.71
N GLU A 88 10.60 26.95 -22.04
CA GLU A 88 11.67 27.35 -22.93
C GLU A 88 11.80 28.91 -23.08
N SER A 89 10.75 29.64 -22.71
CA SER A 89 10.73 31.08 -22.80
C SER A 89 11.80 31.73 -21.93
N ASP A 90 12.69 32.52 -22.50
CA ASP A 90 13.74 33.23 -21.75
C ASP A 90 13.18 34.26 -20.76
N GLU A 91 11.95 34.74 -21.00
CA GLU A 91 11.24 35.66 -20.14
C GLU A 91 9.77 35.26 -20.03
N PRO A 92 9.39 34.54 -18.99
CA PRO A 92 7.99 34.12 -18.78
C PRO A 92 7.04 35.31 -18.56
N TYR A 93 7.58 36.50 -18.31
CA TYR A 93 6.81 37.71 -18.06
C TYR A 93 7.54 38.96 -18.55
N LYS A 94 7.06 39.61 -19.65
CA LYS A 94 7.42 40.96 -20.05
C LYS A 94 6.28 41.94 -19.76
N SER A 95 6.62 43.09 -19.19
CA SER A 95 5.65 44.05 -18.71
C SER A 95 5.10 45.02 -19.83
N ASP A 96 5.36 44.76 -21.11
CA ASP A 96 4.74 45.54 -22.17
C ASP A 96 3.33 45.01 -22.51
N GLY A 97 2.37 45.88 -22.67
CA GLY A 97 0.95 45.56 -22.67
C GLY A 97 0.45 44.59 -23.77
N THR A 98 1.26 44.29 -24.80
CA THR A 98 0.94 43.32 -25.87
C THR A 98 1.25 41.88 -25.50
N GLU A 99 2.27 41.67 -24.70
CA GLU A 99 2.68 40.32 -24.23
C GLU A 99 1.85 39.84 -23.01
N LEU A 100 1.22 40.79 -22.30
CA LEU A 100 0.39 40.50 -21.13
C LEU A 100 -0.81 39.58 -21.48
N TYR A 101 -1.47 39.83 -22.61
CA TYR A 101 -2.59 38.99 -23.05
C TYR A 101 -2.15 37.58 -23.42
N SER A 102 -1.03 37.45 -24.13
CA SER A 102 -0.48 36.12 -24.49
C SER A 102 -0.05 35.33 -23.25
N TYR A 103 0.56 36.00 -22.27
CA TYR A 103 0.92 35.41 -20.97
C TYR A 103 -0.32 34.90 -20.22
N TYR A 104 -1.36 35.71 -20.03
CA TYR A 104 -2.57 35.30 -19.35
C TYR A 104 -3.30 34.16 -20.08
N SER A 105 -3.31 34.16 -21.40
CA SER A 105 -3.87 33.11 -22.24
C SER A 105 -3.12 31.78 -22.01
N ARG A 106 -1.78 31.82 -22.06
CA ARG A 106 -0.91 30.65 -21.86
C ARG A 106 -1.01 30.14 -20.44
N SER A 107 -0.91 30.99 -19.44
CA SER A 107 -1.08 30.65 -18.04
C SER A 107 -2.44 29.98 -17.76
N GLY A 108 -3.52 30.50 -18.39
CA GLY A 108 -4.85 29.93 -18.34
C GLY A 108 -4.94 28.52 -18.98
N GLN A 109 -4.18 28.29 -20.05
CA GLN A 109 -4.10 26.96 -20.69
C GLN A 109 -3.32 25.98 -19.81
N ILE A 110 -2.18 26.38 -19.26
CA ILE A 110 -1.38 25.55 -18.34
C ILE A 110 -2.21 25.19 -17.11
N ARG A 111 -2.92 26.15 -16.52
CA ARG A 111 -3.80 25.88 -15.39
C ARG A 111 -4.88 24.84 -15.73
N ARG A 112 -5.44 24.85 -16.93
CA ARG A 112 -6.39 23.83 -17.39
C ARG A 112 -5.75 22.46 -17.52
N LEU A 113 -4.51 22.38 -18.04
CA LEU A 113 -3.77 21.13 -18.13
C LEU A 113 -3.46 20.55 -16.74
N LEU A 114 -3.01 21.40 -15.80
CA LEU A 114 -2.83 20.99 -14.42
C LEU A 114 -4.13 20.50 -13.79
N LEU A 115 -5.27 21.16 -14.06
CA LEU A 115 -6.59 20.72 -13.59
C LEU A 115 -6.99 19.36 -14.15
N GLN A 116 -6.63 19.02 -15.37
CA GLN A 116 -6.90 17.70 -15.96
C GLN A 116 -6.10 16.58 -15.26
N GLY A 117 -4.85 16.88 -14.88
CA GLY A 117 -4.01 15.94 -14.12
C GLY A 117 -4.30 15.92 -12.62
N TYR A 118 -4.97 16.95 -12.12
CA TYR A 118 -5.23 17.11 -10.70
C TYR A 118 -6.51 16.38 -10.27
N THR A 119 -6.37 15.45 -9.36
CA THR A 119 -7.51 14.78 -8.74
C THR A 119 -7.60 15.16 -7.26
N SER A 120 -8.50 16.09 -6.95
CA SER A 120 -8.64 16.72 -5.61
C SER A 120 -8.90 15.73 -4.46
N ILE A 121 -9.41 14.53 -4.76
CA ILE A 121 -9.64 13.48 -3.76
C ILE A 121 -8.32 12.92 -3.25
N TYR A 122 -7.31 12.83 -4.12
CA TYR A 122 -6.05 12.13 -3.88
C TYR A 122 -4.88 13.07 -3.67
N MET A 123 -4.88 14.18 -4.43
CA MET A 123 -3.81 15.17 -4.44
C MET A 123 -4.15 16.35 -3.53
N ASN A 124 -3.14 16.91 -2.90
CA ASN A 124 -3.24 18.17 -2.18
C ASN A 124 -2.88 19.33 -3.09
N ASP A 125 -1.84 19.18 -3.90
CA ASP A 125 -1.40 20.15 -4.89
C ASP A 125 -0.74 19.47 -6.10
N ILE A 126 -0.65 20.23 -7.20
CA ILE A 126 0.20 19.96 -8.36
C ILE A 126 0.86 21.27 -8.79
N GLN A 127 2.15 21.24 -9.07
CA GLN A 127 2.95 22.40 -9.42
C GLN A 127 3.88 22.13 -10.58
N LEU A 128 3.87 23.04 -11.54
CA LEU A 128 4.85 23.13 -12.61
C LEU A 128 5.82 24.25 -12.27
N TYR A 129 7.09 23.95 -12.21
CA TYR A 129 8.17 24.86 -11.89
C TYR A 129 9.20 24.88 -13.03
N GLY A 130 9.40 26.05 -13.65
CA GLY A 130 10.36 26.28 -14.73
C GLY A 130 11.70 26.80 -14.20
N TYR A 131 12.80 26.38 -14.77
CA TYR A 131 14.13 26.93 -14.46
C TYR A 131 14.29 28.38 -14.94
N ASN A 132 13.43 28.81 -15.84
CA ASN A 132 13.29 30.21 -16.27
C ASN A 132 12.51 31.10 -15.28
N GLY A 133 12.05 30.54 -14.14
CA GLY A 133 11.25 31.23 -13.12
C GLY A 133 9.73 31.07 -13.28
N ALA A 134 9.24 30.41 -14.34
CA ALA A 134 7.81 30.07 -14.44
C ALA A 134 7.36 29.23 -13.25
N ASN A 135 6.19 29.57 -12.69
CA ASN A 135 5.63 28.85 -11.55
C ASN A 135 4.10 28.82 -11.63
N HIS A 136 3.56 27.64 -11.90
CA HIS A 136 2.13 27.40 -11.98
C HIS A 136 1.72 26.39 -10.94
N LEU A 137 0.92 26.82 -9.97
CA LEU A 137 0.44 26.02 -8.86
C LEU A 137 -1.06 25.86 -8.93
N LEU A 138 -1.51 24.63 -8.68
CA LEU A 138 -2.89 24.29 -8.36
C LEU A 138 -2.91 23.56 -7.01
N ALA A 139 -3.51 24.18 -6.00
CA ALA A 139 -3.58 23.62 -4.64
C ALA A 139 -4.98 23.72 -4.07
N ASN A 140 -5.35 22.78 -3.22
CA ASN A 140 -6.61 22.81 -2.46
C ASN A 140 -6.53 23.77 -1.26
N ASN A 141 -5.37 23.85 -0.63
CA ASN A 141 -5.07 24.74 0.49
C ASN A 141 -3.80 25.53 0.18
N HIS A 142 -3.72 26.79 0.64
CA HIS A 142 -2.59 27.67 0.38
C HIS A 142 -1.30 27.30 1.12
N GLU A 143 -1.31 26.27 1.97
CA GLU A 143 -0.11 25.82 2.66
C GLU A 143 0.71 24.92 1.76
N ILE A 144 1.71 25.50 1.11
CA ILE A 144 2.77 24.76 0.46
C ILE A 144 3.89 24.62 1.48
N HIS A 145 4.28 23.40 1.76
CA HIS A 145 5.45 23.13 2.60
C HIS A 145 6.71 23.37 1.74
N GLU A 146 7.17 24.62 1.68
CA GLU A 146 8.25 25.07 0.78
C GLU A 146 9.52 24.20 0.90
N LYS A 147 9.92 23.88 2.14
CA LYS A 147 11.11 23.06 2.37
C LYS A 147 11.01 21.67 1.73
N THR A 148 9.89 21.01 1.88
CA THR A 148 9.66 19.66 1.33
C THR A 148 9.49 19.71 -0.18
N ALA A 149 8.92 20.82 -0.70
CA ALA A 149 8.86 21.10 -2.12
C ALA A 149 10.26 21.21 -2.74
N GLN A 150 11.16 21.94 -2.09
CA GLN A 150 12.56 22.10 -2.54
C GLN A 150 13.28 20.74 -2.55
N ILE A 151 13.17 19.94 -1.50
CA ILE A 151 13.77 18.59 -1.42
C ILE A 151 13.27 17.71 -2.58
N SER A 152 11.98 17.72 -2.86
CA SER A 152 11.43 16.92 -3.97
C SER A 152 11.93 17.37 -5.34
N CYS A 153 12.17 18.67 -5.53
CA CYS A 153 12.78 19.21 -6.75
C CYS A 153 14.24 18.75 -6.90
N GLU A 154 15.04 18.84 -5.85
CA GLU A 154 16.44 18.39 -5.86
C GLU A 154 16.56 16.89 -6.18
N LEU A 155 15.69 16.07 -5.61
CA LEU A 155 15.62 14.64 -5.90
C LEU A 155 15.18 14.35 -7.35
N ALA A 156 14.23 15.13 -7.90
CA ALA A 156 13.79 14.99 -9.29
C ALA A 156 14.92 15.31 -10.28
N GLU A 157 15.73 16.31 -9.98
CA GLU A 157 16.94 16.64 -10.79
C GLU A 157 17.95 15.51 -10.81
N GLN A 158 18.22 14.91 -9.65
CA GLN A 158 19.12 13.77 -9.53
C GLN A 158 18.60 12.54 -10.29
N ALA A 159 17.28 12.37 -10.37
CA ALA A 159 16.64 11.27 -11.08
C ALA A 159 16.66 11.39 -12.62
N LYS A 160 17.08 12.56 -13.17
CA LYS A 160 17.31 12.80 -14.61
C LYS A 160 16.12 12.46 -15.52
N GLY A 161 14.89 12.84 -15.08
CA GLY A 161 13.65 12.67 -15.84
C GLY A 161 12.87 11.41 -15.49
N ARG A 162 13.36 10.56 -14.58
CA ARG A 162 12.52 9.52 -13.95
C ARG A 162 11.62 10.15 -12.91
N CYS A 163 10.41 9.59 -12.73
CA CYS A 163 9.59 9.95 -11.58
C CYS A 163 10.24 9.47 -10.28
N ILE A 164 10.21 10.32 -9.27
CA ILE A 164 10.65 9.96 -7.92
C ILE A 164 9.45 10.07 -6.96
N TYR A 165 9.55 9.33 -5.89
CA TYR A 165 8.60 9.36 -4.79
C TYR A 165 9.37 9.75 -3.53
N TYR A 166 8.86 10.77 -2.83
CA TYR A 166 9.44 11.27 -1.60
C TYR A 166 8.39 11.30 -0.49
N ASN A 167 8.74 10.72 0.64
CA ASN A 167 7.86 10.66 1.79
C ASN A 167 8.04 11.87 2.69
N ALA A 168 6.94 12.56 3.02
CA ALA A 168 6.83 13.60 4.02
C ALA A 168 5.74 13.21 5.04
N SER A 169 5.94 12.09 5.72
CA SER A 169 4.95 11.52 6.66
C SER A 169 4.58 12.47 7.80
N GLU A 170 5.51 13.31 8.25
CA GLU A 170 5.26 14.35 9.24
C GLU A 170 4.21 15.37 8.78
N GLU A 171 4.11 15.59 7.47
CA GLU A 171 3.12 16.48 6.85
C GLU A 171 1.84 15.74 6.43
N GLY A 172 1.78 14.42 6.60
CA GLY A 172 0.69 13.57 6.12
C GLY A 172 0.60 13.51 4.59
N LEU A 173 1.71 13.77 3.89
CA LEU A 173 1.83 13.86 2.44
C LEU A 173 2.95 12.95 1.92
N MET A 174 2.78 12.49 0.69
CA MET A 174 3.83 11.89 -0.11
C MET A 174 3.95 12.68 -1.41
N TYR A 175 5.16 12.99 -1.82
CA TYR A 175 5.44 13.74 -3.04
C TYR A 175 5.84 12.82 -4.19
N MET A 176 5.37 13.18 -5.37
CA MET A 176 5.82 12.64 -6.64
C MET A 176 6.37 13.80 -7.45
N ALA A 177 7.56 13.65 -8.02
CA ALA A 177 8.19 14.68 -8.83
C ALA A 177 8.91 14.10 -10.04
N LYS A 178 8.99 14.90 -11.10
CA LYS A 178 9.66 14.56 -12.35
C LYS A 178 10.31 15.79 -12.97
N GLN A 179 11.58 15.67 -13.37
CA GLN A 179 12.25 16.66 -14.18
C GLN A 179 11.71 16.62 -15.61
N ILE A 180 11.30 17.79 -16.11
CA ILE A 180 10.89 17.99 -17.51
C ILE A 180 12.11 18.35 -18.33
N LYS A 181 12.21 17.72 -19.50
CA LYS A 181 13.23 18.04 -20.50
C LYS A 181 12.57 18.61 -21.73
N ASP A 182 13.23 19.57 -22.34
CA ASP A 182 12.90 20.04 -23.68
C ASP A 182 12.85 18.86 -24.66
N SER A 183 11.80 18.83 -25.47
CA SER A 183 11.52 17.70 -26.36
C SER A 183 12.53 17.55 -27.52
N LEU A 184 13.19 18.64 -27.89
CA LEU A 184 14.15 18.69 -29.01
C LEU A 184 15.58 18.57 -28.54
N THR A 185 15.96 19.35 -27.52
CA THR A 185 17.35 19.44 -27.04
C THR A 185 17.68 18.49 -25.91
N MET A 186 16.67 17.88 -25.30
CA MET A 186 16.78 17.01 -24.10
C MET A 186 17.39 17.72 -22.88
N LYS A 187 17.50 19.05 -22.91
CA LYS A 187 17.96 19.83 -21.77
C LYS A 187 16.87 19.90 -20.71
N PRO A 188 17.22 19.90 -19.43
CA PRO A 188 16.26 20.10 -18.37
C PRO A 188 15.74 21.54 -18.40
N VAL A 189 14.42 21.70 -18.39
CA VAL A 189 13.71 23.01 -18.48
C VAL A 189 12.83 23.28 -17.27
N GLY A 190 12.51 22.27 -16.47
CA GLY A 190 11.68 22.46 -15.29
C GLY A 190 11.38 21.18 -14.55
N ILE A 191 10.47 21.27 -13.58
CA ILE A 191 10.04 20.18 -12.72
C ILE A 191 8.52 20.23 -12.59
N LEU A 192 7.88 19.08 -12.73
CA LEU A 192 6.49 18.84 -12.37
C LEU A 192 6.47 18.03 -11.08
N ARG A 193 5.73 18.48 -10.07
CA ARG A 193 5.54 17.77 -8.82
C ARG A 193 4.07 17.74 -8.42
N ALA A 194 3.68 16.74 -7.64
CA ALA A 194 2.39 16.67 -6.96
C ALA A 194 2.58 16.14 -5.54
N SER A 195 1.73 16.59 -4.63
CA SER A 195 1.63 16.01 -3.30
C SER A 195 0.37 15.14 -3.18
N ILE A 196 0.53 13.97 -2.58
CA ILE A 196 -0.48 12.93 -2.42
C ILE A 196 -0.83 12.83 -0.94
N LYS A 197 -2.13 12.83 -0.62
CA LYS A 197 -2.60 12.71 0.76
C LYS A 197 -2.45 11.28 1.26
N LEU A 198 -1.66 11.06 2.31
CA LEU A 198 -1.56 9.75 2.96
C LEU A 198 -2.90 9.27 3.54
N SER A 199 -3.78 10.22 3.92
CA SER A 199 -5.14 9.89 4.37
C SER A 199 -5.96 9.14 3.31
N TYR A 200 -5.69 9.37 2.02
CA TYR A 200 -6.31 8.61 0.95
C TYR A 200 -5.76 7.18 0.89
N LEU A 201 -4.44 7.03 0.92
CA LEU A 201 -3.81 5.71 0.95
C LEU A 201 -4.26 4.92 2.18
N LYS A 202 -4.43 5.59 3.32
CA LYS A 202 -5.00 4.98 4.53
C LYS A 202 -6.43 4.46 4.29
N LYS A 203 -7.27 5.17 3.55
CA LYS A 203 -8.63 4.68 3.21
C LYS A 203 -8.61 3.39 2.39
N MET A 204 -7.65 3.22 1.48
CA MET A 204 -7.50 1.98 0.72
C MET A 204 -7.21 0.78 1.63
N THR A 205 -6.48 0.99 2.73
CA THR A 205 -6.12 -0.09 3.66
C THR A 205 -7.26 -0.48 4.60
N ILE A 206 -8.25 0.39 4.82
CA ILE A 206 -9.37 0.13 5.77
C ILE A 206 -10.20 -1.08 5.33
N THR A 207 -10.59 -1.15 4.06
CA THR A 207 -11.41 -2.27 3.56
C THR A 207 -10.68 -3.61 3.70
N ALA A 208 -9.40 -3.65 3.40
CA ALA A 208 -8.58 -4.85 3.57
C ALA A 208 -8.42 -5.22 5.05
N ARG A 209 -8.16 -4.24 5.91
CA ARG A 209 -8.11 -4.41 7.36
C ARG A 209 -9.40 -5.08 7.88
N ASP A 210 -10.56 -4.55 7.53
CA ASP A 210 -11.85 -5.03 8.02
C ASP A 210 -12.18 -6.44 7.51
N SER A 211 -11.82 -6.74 6.26
CA SER A 211 -12.05 -8.07 5.67
C SER A 211 -11.16 -9.16 6.23
N LEU A 212 -9.95 -8.82 6.69
CA LEU A 212 -8.95 -9.76 7.18
C LEU A 212 -8.80 -9.74 8.71
N SER A 213 -9.49 -8.83 9.41
CA SER A 213 -9.22 -8.51 10.83
C SER A 213 -7.72 -8.34 11.10
N ALA A 214 -7.00 -7.75 10.15
CA ALA A 214 -5.55 -7.67 10.11
C ALA A 214 -5.05 -6.28 10.47
N HIS A 215 -3.78 -6.18 10.86
CA HIS A 215 -3.06 -4.91 10.83
C HIS A 215 -2.46 -4.74 9.43
N ILE A 216 -2.75 -3.62 8.78
CA ILE A 216 -2.19 -3.31 7.46
C ILE A 216 -1.18 -2.18 7.60
N PHE A 217 0.02 -2.42 7.10
CA PHE A 217 1.09 -1.43 7.03
C PHE A 217 1.41 -1.08 5.59
N LEU A 218 1.75 0.17 5.35
CA LEU A 218 2.41 0.63 4.15
C LEU A 218 3.79 1.16 4.52
N LEU A 219 4.82 0.62 3.91
CA LEU A 219 6.21 1.02 4.09
C LEU A 219 6.73 1.72 2.84
N ASP A 220 7.66 2.66 3.02
CA ASP A 220 8.44 3.23 1.92
C ASP A 220 9.58 2.32 1.44
N SER A 221 10.36 2.78 0.46
CA SER A 221 11.50 2.05 -0.07
C SER A 221 12.60 1.77 0.97
N ASP A 222 12.69 2.62 1.98
CA ASP A 222 13.67 2.54 3.09
C ASP A 222 13.12 1.78 4.29
N LYS A 223 11.92 1.18 4.13
CA LYS A 223 11.21 0.41 5.16
C LYS A 223 10.69 1.25 6.33
N ASN A 224 10.53 2.57 6.17
CA ASN A 224 9.85 3.39 7.17
C ASN A 224 8.33 3.17 7.04
N VAL A 225 7.64 3.13 8.18
CA VAL A 225 6.18 2.99 8.22
C VAL A 225 5.53 4.32 7.83
N LEU A 226 4.82 4.34 6.70
CA LEU A 226 4.02 5.47 6.24
C LEU A 226 2.60 5.44 6.81
N ILE A 227 2.02 4.26 6.83
CA ILE A 227 0.64 4.06 7.25
C ILE A 227 0.58 2.80 8.09
N GLU A 228 -0.14 2.90 9.19
CA GLU A 228 -0.60 1.78 10.00
C GLU A 228 -2.12 1.86 10.10
N SER A 229 -2.80 0.78 9.77
CA SER A 229 -4.24 0.65 9.86
C SER A 229 -4.56 -0.63 10.62
N ALA A 230 -5.04 -0.49 11.86
CA ALA A 230 -5.37 -1.59 12.75
C ALA A 230 -6.82 -1.51 13.21
N GLU A 231 -7.38 -2.64 13.60
CA GLU A 231 -8.68 -2.68 14.26
C GLU A 231 -8.55 -2.05 15.67
N ASN A 232 -9.50 -1.20 16.03
CA ASN A 232 -9.52 -0.49 17.34
C ASN A 232 -8.28 0.34 17.66
N ASP A 233 -7.56 0.84 16.65
CA ASP A 233 -6.32 1.62 16.79
C ASP A 233 -5.23 0.93 17.65
N ALA A 234 -5.29 -0.40 17.77
CA ALA A 234 -4.26 -1.18 18.42
C ALA A 234 -2.97 -1.10 17.59
N THR A 235 -1.88 -0.64 18.22
CA THR A 235 -0.57 -0.54 17.55
C THR A 235 0.31 -1.72 17.93
N ILE A 236 1.05 -2.27 16.97
CA ILE A 236 2.09 -3.27 17.23
C ILE A 236 3.39 -2.52 17.52
N SER A 237 3.83 -2.56 18.78
CA SER A 237 5.01 -1.78 19.22
C SER A 237 6.34 -2.37 18.72
N ASP A 238 6.43 -3.70 18.65
CA ASP A 238 7.61 -4.38 18.14
C ASP A 238 7.68 -4.29 16.62
N ARG A 239 8.70 -3.63 16.10
CA ARG A 239 8.96 -3.41 14.67
C ARG A 239 10.04 -4.34 14.09
N SER A 240 10.54 -5.29 14.84
CA SER A 240 11.60 -6.22 14.38
C SER A 240 11.18 -7.10 13.19
N TRP A 241 9.87 -7.21 12.94
CA TRP A 241 9.33 -7.90 11.77
C TRP A 241 9.72 -7.23 10.44
N ILE A 242 10.02 -5.93 10.44
CA ILE A 242 10.42 -5.19 9.23
C ILE A 242 11.71 -5.75 8.63
N GLU A 243 12.63 -6.24 9.47
CA GLU A 243 13.89 -6.84 9.03
C GLU A 243 13.68 -8.17 8.28
N LYS A 244 12.57 -8.87 8.55
CA LYS A 244 12.24 -10.13 7.87
C LYS A 244 11.75 -9.94 6.43
N ILE A 245 11.36 -8.72 6.05
CA ILE A 245 10.93 -8.41 4.68
C ILE A 245 12.13 -8.48 3.75
N SER A 246 12.09 -9.41 2.79
CA SER A 246 13.15 -9.60 1.80
C SER A 246 12.55 -9.95 0.43
N GLY A 247 13.03 -9.27 -0.64
CA GLY A 247 12.46 -9.45 -1.98
C GLY A 247 11.14 -8.69 -2.19
N ASN A 248 10.38 -9.10 -3.23
CA ASN A 248 9.18 -8.38 -3.65
C ASN A 248 7.89 -8.94 -3.02
N THR A 249 7.87 -10.20 -2.67
CA THR A 249 6.71 -10.87 -2.05
C THR A 249 7.20 -11.95 -1.09
N GLY A 250 6.42 -12.24 -0.09
CA GLY A 250 6.71 -13.31 0.83
C GLY A 250 5.75 -13.35 2.02
N ASP A 251 6.02 -14.30 2.88
CA ASP A 251 5.27 -14.50 4.12
C ASP A 251 6.22 -15.00 5.23
N PHE A 252 5.85 -14.71 6.47
CA PHE A 252 6.58 -15.16 7.64
C PHE A 252 5.69 -15.13 8.88
N LEU A 253 6.03 -15.93 9.87
CA LEU A 253 5.39 -15.88 11.18
C LEU A 253 6.11 -14.89 12.09
N PHE A 254 5.33 -14.14 12.85
CA PHE A 254 5.82 -13.16 13.82
C PHE A 254 5.00 -13.23 15.12
N THR A 255 5.63 -12.98 16.25
CA THR A 255 4.95 -12.91 17.54
C THR A 255 5.23 -11.57 18.18
N ALA A 256 4.19 -10.80 18.50
CA ALA A 256 4.25 -9.55 19.23
C ALA A 256 3.22 -9.57 20.36
N ASP A 257 3.57 -9.01 21.49
CA ASP A 257 2.68 -8.85 22.65
C ASP A 257 1.97 -10.15 23.10
N GLY A 258 2.66 -11.29 22.92
CA GLY A 258 2.12 -12.61 23.23
C GLY A 258 1.13 -13.18 22.21
N GLN A 259 0.88 -12.48 21.10
CA GLN A 259 0.02 -12.91 20.01
C GLN A 259 0.86 -13.28 18.78
N GLY A 260 0.53 -14.42 18.17
CA GLY A 260 1.11 -14.85 16.90
C GLY A 260 0.39 -14.21 15.71
N TYR A 261 1.15 -13.84 14.72
CA TYR A 261 0.67 -13.27 13.45
C TYR A 261 1.24 -14.06 12.26
N ASP A 262 0.41 -14.26 11.25
CA ASP A 262 0.85 -14.62 9.91
C ASP A 262 1.00 -13.33 9.09
N CYS A 263 2.22 -13.05 8.69
CA CYS A 263 2.58 -11.81 8.00
C CYS A 263 2.75 -12.10 6.52
N VAL A 264 2.03 -11.37 5.67
CA VAL A 264 2.13 -11.46 4.21
C VAL A 264 2.51 -10.09 3.68
N TYR A 265 3.45 -10.01 2.73
CA TYR A 265 3.84 -8.74 2.16
C TYR A 265 3.97 -8.79 0.64
N GLN A 266 3.71 -7.64 0.03
CA GLN A 266 3.88 -7.38 -1.41
C GLN A 266 4.53 -6.02 -1.61
N ARG A 267 5.64 -5.98 -2.34
CA ARG A 267 6.35 -4.76 -2.73
C ARG A 267 5.99 -4.39 -4.16
N SER A 268 5.64 -3.13 -4.37
CA SER A 268 5.51 -2.55 -5.70
C SER A 268 6.86 -2.48 -6.39
N SER A 269 6.93 -2.96 -7.62
CA SER A 269 8.14 -2.85 -8.46
C SER A 269 8.40 -1.43 -8.93
N ASP A 270 7.36 -0.62 -9.04
CA ASP A 270 7.40 0.71 -9.62
C ASP A 270 7.73 1.79 -8.58
N THR A 271 7.08 1.73 -7.43
CA THR A 271 7.20 2.74 -6.38
C THR A 271 8.15 2.34 -5.26
N GLY A 272 8.45 1.03 -5.14
CA GLY A 272 9.20 0.48 -4.01
C GLY A 272 8.41 0.42 -2.69
N LEU A 273 7.15 0.89 -2.69
CA LEU A 273 6.27 0.82 -1.54
C LEU A 273 5.91 -0.63 -1.24
N THR A 274 5.80 -0.97 0.05
CA THR A 274 5.51 -2.35 0.46
C THR A 274 4.28 -2.37 1.34
N PHE A 275 3.25 -3.11 0.91
CA PHE A 275 2.14 -3.48 1.80
C PHE A 275 2.50 -4.70 2.63
N VAL A 276 2.12 -4.65 3.91
CA VAL A 276 2.26 -5.78 4.83
C VAL A 276 0.94 -5.97 5.55
N GLY A 277 0.38 -7.16 5.43
CA GLY A 277 -0.77 -7.61 6.22
C GLY A 277 -0.30 -8.52 7.34
N MET A 278 -0.62 -8.18 8.60
CA MET A 278 -0.34 -9.01 9.77
C MET A 278 -1.66 -9.55 10.30
N ILE A 279 -1.92 -10.83 10.05
CA ILE A 279 -3.17 -11.51 10.35
C ILE A 279 -3.01 -12.26 11.69
N PRO A 280 -3.84 -11.97 12.70
CA PRO A 280 -3.77 -12.70 13.96
C PRO A 280 -4.03 -14.20 13.77
N MET A 281 -3.18 -15.06 14.32
CA MET A 281 -3.36 -16.51 14.28
C MET A 281 -4.68 -16.95 14.92
N SER A 282 -5.18 -16.19 15.90
CA SER A 282 -6.48 -16.43 16.51
C SER A 282 -7.65 -16.24 15.53
N PHE A 283 -7.52 -15.37 14.54
CA PHE A 283 -8.51 -15.20 13.47
C PHE A 283 -8.51 -16.41 12.54
N LEU A 284 -7.33 -16.87 12.13
CA LEU A 284 -7.18 -18.05 11.27
C LEU A 284 -7.76 -19.32 11.93
N GLN A 285 -7.64 -19.44 13.25
CA GLN A 285 -8.17 -20.60 14.02
C GLN A 285 -9.68 -20.51 14.25
N LYS A 286 -10.28 -19.33 14.32
CA LYS A 286 -11.74 -19.18 14.49
C LYS A 286 -12.52 -19.49 13.22
N THR A 287 -11.90 -19.35 12.06
CA THR A 287 -12.50 -19.63 10.76
C THR A 287 -12.31 -21.11 10.35
N ALA A 288 -11.51 -21.88 11.07
CA ALA A 288 -11.27 -23.31 10.90
C ALA A 288 -12.11 -24.15 11.85
#